data_103cf6e3baddf8ff4e4eedc696236644
#
_entry.id   103cf6e3baddf8ff4e4eedc696236644
#
_cell.length_a   1.000
_cell.length_b   1.000
_cell.length_c   1.000
_cell.angle_alpha   90.00
_cell.angle_beta   90.00
_cell.angle_gamma   90.00
#
_symmetry.space_group_name_H-M   'P 1'
#
loop_
_entity.id
_entity.type
_entity.pdbx_description
1 polymer ?
#
loop_
_entity_poly.entity_id
_entity_poly.type
_entity_poly.pdbx_seq_one_letter_code
_entity_poly.pdbx_strand_id
1 'polypeptide(L)'
;MIYLRKLIEEELVSLWEIAYSQSNPIWKQYDAPYYDDYQYFPNFQEFKLKKSESTLNNSNRLGIFVDDKLVGTVSRYWVCKQTRWMELGICIYDNKFWNSGIGKTAMLQWIDRTFQDYLELEHLGLITWSGNFGMMKLAEKLRMKKEAYIPKVRYYQGVYYDSIKYGILREEWEETNGHHYQSNGNS
;
A
#
# COMPACT_ATOMS: atom_id res chain seq x y z
N MET A 1 8.78 8.08 15.00
CA MET A 1 8.72 6.59 14.83
C MET A 1 7.72 6.25 13.74
N ILE A 2 8.00 5.23 12.87
CA ILE A 2 7.07 4.78 11.82
C ILE A 2 6.52 3.42 12.19
N TYR A 3 5.20 3.26 12.22
CA TYR A 3 4.53 2.00 12.56
C TYR A 3 3.18 1.83 11.86
N LEU A 4 2.71 0.58 11.80
CA LEU A 4 1.45 0.17 11.18
C LEU A 4 0.48 -0.33 12.26
N ARG A 5 -0.75 0.14 12.23
CA ARG A 5 -1.84 -0.41 13.06
C ARG A 5 -3.21 -0.19 12.41
N LYS A 6 -4.22 -0.87 12.93
CA LYS A 6 -5.61 -0.60 12.57
C LYS A 6 -5.98 0.83 12.95
N LEU A 7 -6.83 1.42 12.11
CA LEU A 7 -7.47 2.69 12.42
C LEU A 7 -8.54 2.49 13.50
N ILE A 8 -8.70 3.49 14.34
CA ILE A 8 -9.80 3.61 15.30
C ILE A 8 -10.79 4.68 14.83
N GLU A 9 -11.96 4.74 15.46
CA GLU A 9 -13.05 5.62 15.00
C GLU A 9 -12.66 7.09 15.00
N GLU A 10 -11.91 7.52 16.03
CA GLU A 10 -11.41 8.89 16.21
C GLU A 10 -10.50 9.34 15.06
N GLU A 11 -9.89 8.41 14.33
CA GLU A 11 -8.96 8.70 13.24
C GLU A 11 -9.64 8.78 11.87
N LEU A 12 -10.91 8.44 11.79
CA LEU A 12 -11.66 8.53 10.55
C LEU A 12 -11.69 9.95 9.99
N VAL A 13 -11.74 10.96 10.86
CA VAL A 13 -11.70 12.36 10.44
C VAL A 13 -10.36 12.69 9.79
N SER A 14 -9.24 12.26 10.39
CA SER A 14 -7.90 12.46 9.82
C SER A 14 -7.76 11.74 8.48
N LEU A 15 -8.28 10.51 8.36
CA LEU A 15 -8.28 9.80 7.09
C LEU A 15 -9.10 10.52 6.02
N TRP A 16 -10.28 11.02 6.36
CA TRP A 16 -11.10 11.81 5.44
C TRP A 16 -10.35 13.07 4.98
N GLU A 17 -9.78 13.83 5.91
CA GLU A 17 -9.06 15.08 5.61
C GLU A 17 -7.92 14.86 4.62
N ILE A 18 -7.07 13.84 4.83
CA ILE A 18 -5.88 13.63 4.00
C ILE A 18 -6.15 12.88 2.70
N ALA A 19 -7.22 12.06 2.64
CA ALA A 19 -7.43 11.15 1.52
C ALA A 19 -8.68 11.45 0.69
N TYR A 20 -9.75 12.02 1.27
CA TYR A 20 -11.07 12.04 0.64
C TYR A 20 -11.76 13.41 0.63
N SER A 21 -11.20 14.42 1.29
CA SER A 21 -11.80 15.77 1.42
C SER A 21 -11.56 16.69 0.22
N GLN A 22 -10.78 16.26 -0.77
CA GLN A 22 -10.48 17.03 -1.97
C GLN A 22 -11.02 16.31 -3.21
N SER A 23 -11.59 17.05 -4.16
CA SER A 23 -12.13 16.48 -5.40
C SER A 23 -11.05 15.94 -6.33
N ASN A 24 -9.84 16.48 -6.27
CA ASN A 24 -8.70 16.06 -7.10
C ASN A 24 -7.41 16.02 -6.27
N PRO A 25 -7.25 15.04 -5.36
CA PRO A 25 -6.07 14.96 -4.51
C PRO A 25 -4.85 14.52 -5.32
N ILE A 26 -3.68 15.08 -5.01
CA ILE A 26 -2.44 14.82 -5.73
C ILE A 26 -2.04 13.33 -5.72
N TRP A 27 -2.31 12.62 -4.62
CA TRP A 27 -1.96 11.20 -4.51
C TRP A 27 -2.69 10.33 -5.54
N LYS A 28 -3.94 10.68 -5.91
CA LYS A 28 -4.74 9.93 -6.90
C LYS A 28 -4.15 10.00 -8.30
N GLN A 29 -3.35 11.00 -8.62
CA GLN A 29 -2.66 11.10 -9.90
C GLN A 29 -1.63 9.98 -10.12
N TYR A 30 -1.23 9.27 -9.06
CA TYR A 30 -0.29 8.15 -9.12
C TYR A 30 -0.97 6.81 -8.83
N ASP A 31 -2.10 6.82 -8.11
CA ASP A 31 -2.85 5.62 -7.74
C ASP A 31 -3.88 5.28 -8.83
N ALA A 32 -3.39 4.64 -9.89
CA ALA A 32 -4.21 4.17 -11.03
C ALA A 32 -5.25 5.22 -11.50
N PRO A 33 -4.81 6.44 -11.92
CA PRO A 33 -5.73 7.55 -12.23
C PRO A 33 -6.59 7.28 -13.47
N TYR A 34 -6.26 6.28 -14.26
CA TYR A 34 -7.02 5.80 -15.42
C TYR A 34 -8.29 5.01 -15.05
N TYR A 35 -8.45 4.62 -13.77
CA TYR A 35 -9.73 4.17 -13.22
C TYR A 35 -10.45 5.35 -12.60
N ASP A 36 -11.69 5.59 -13.03
CA ASP A 36 -12.55 6.64 -12.45
C ASP A 36 -13.29 6.06 -11.23
N ASP A 37 -12.53 5.65 -10.23
CA ASP A 37 -13.01 4.95 -9.04
C ASP A 37 -12.88 5.77 -7.74
N TYR A 38 -12.32 6.98 -7.84
CA TYR A 38 -12.15 7.87 -6.70
C TYR A 38 -13.47 8.47 -6.24
N GLN A 39 -13.74 8.35 -4.94
CA GLN A 39 -14.92 8.94 -4.31
C GLN A 39 -14.50 10.14 -3.44
N TYR A 40 -14.91 11.32 -3.87
CA TYR A 40 -14.82 12.53 -3.08
C TYR A 40 -15.98 12.62 -2.08
N PHE A 41 -15.69 13.07 -0.85
CA PHE A 41 -16.69 13.32 0.18
C PHE A 41 -16.58 14.77 0.65
N PRO A 42 -17.58 15.63 0.34
CA PRO A 42 -17.51 17.06 0.65
C PRO A 42 -17.56 17.36 2.15
N ASN A 43 -18.04 16.40 2.96
CA ASN A 43 -18.08 16.50 4.41
C ASN A 43 -17.80 15.16 5.09
N PHE A 44 -17.37 15.23 6.35
CA PHE A 44 -17.00 14.07 7.13
C PHE A 44 -18.17 13.14 7.43
N GLN A 45 -19.39 13.65 7.58
CA GLN A 45 -20.56 12.84 7.89
C GLN A 45 -20.88 11.86 6.77
N GLU A 46 -20.82 12.31 5.52
CA GLU A 46 -21.02 11.41 4.36
C GLU A 46 -19.91 10.35 4.28
N PHE A 47 -18.66 10.75 4.50
CA PHE A 47 -17.53 9.83 4.55
C PHE A 47 -17.73 8.79 5.66
N LYS A 48 -18.03 9.22 6.87
CA LYS A 48 -18.25 8.35 8.02
C LYS A 48 -19.36 7.34 7.75
N LEU A 49 -20.50 7.80 7.23
CA LEU A 49 -21.65 6.93 6.91
C LEU A 49 -21.31 5.84 5.89
N LYS A 50 -20.53 6.18 4.85
CA LYS A 50 -20.25 5.25 3.74
C LYS A 50 -19.00 4.40 3.92
N LYS A 51 -18.02 4.85 4.71
CA LYS A 51 -16.68 4.25 4.76
C LYS A 51 -16.25 3.72 6.13
N SER A 52 -16.91 4.11 7.24
CA SER A 52 -16.45 3.72 8.58
C SER A 52 -16.37 2.21 8.76
N GLU A 53 -17.43 1.50 8.46
CA GLU A 53 -17.48 0.04 8.63
C GLU A 53 -16.40 -0.67 7.79
N SER A 54 -16.32 -0.35 6.51
CA SER A 54 -15.34 -0.96 5.60
C SER A 54 -13.89 -0.58 5.92
N THR A 55 -13.67 0.52 6.64
CA THR A 55 -12.34 0.98 7.06
C THR A 55 -11.93 0.34 8.38
N LEU A 56 -12.80 0.38 9.39
CA LEU A 56 -12.49 -0.09 10.75
C LEU A 56 -12.44 -1.62 10.86
N ASN A 57 -13.32 -2.32 10.13
CA ASN A 57 -13.42 -3.78 10.16
C ASN A 57 -12.49 -4.48 9.16
N ASN A 58 -11.67 -3.74 8.43
CA ASN A 58 -10.78 -4.31 7.41
C ASN A 58 -9.43 -4.73 8.01
N SER A 59 -9.22 -6.03 8.20
CA SER A 59 -7.93 -6.59 8.65
C SER A 59 -6.84 -6.57 7.59
N ASN A 60 -7.21 -6.33 6.32
CA ASN A 60 -6.30 -6.27 5.19
C ASN A 60 -5.84 -4.83 4.86
N ARG A 61 -6.15 -3.89 5.74
CA ARG A 61 -5.72 -2.49 5.60
C ARG A 61 -5.29 -1.94 6.95
N LEU A 62 -4.13 -1.28 6.99
CA LEU A 62 -3.60 -0.61 8.18
C LEU A 62 -3.26 0.84 7.87
N GLY A 63 -3.39 1.71 8.86
CA GLY A 63 -2.84 3.05 8.82
C GLY A 63 -1.32 3.05 8.93
N ILE A 64 -0.68 3.96 8.22
CA ILE A 64 0.75 4.31 8.37
C ILE A 64 0.82 5.52 9.27
N PHE A 65 1.50 5.39 10.40
CA PHE A 65 1.67 6.46 11.37
C PHE A 65 3.13 6.90 11.45
N VAL A 66 3.34 8.20 11.50
CA VAL A 66 4.63 8.85 11.75
C VAL A 66 4.44 9.77 12.96
N ASP A 67 5.10 9.44 14.07
CA ASP A 67 4.97 10.18 15.33
C ASP A 67 3.49 10.43 15.68
N ASP A 68 2.71 9.35 15.71
CA ASP A 68 1.27 9.29 15.99
C ASP A 68 0.34 10.00 14.98
N LYS A 69 0.91 10.59 13.91
CA LYS A 69 0.12 11.19 12.83
C LYS A 69 -0.13 10.18 11.72
N LEU A 70 -1.39 10.00 11.32
CA LEU A 70 -1.78 9.23 10.15
C LEU A 70 -1.31 9.95 8.87
N VAL A 71 -0.54 9.25 8.02
CA VAL A 71 0.01 9.81 6.78
C VAL A 71 -0.37 9.00 5.53
N GLY A 72 -0.85 7.79 5.71
CA GLY A 72 -1.17 6.90 4.60
C GLY A 72 -1.78 5.58 5.06
N THR A 73 -1.91 4.65 4.14
CA THR A 73 -2.36 3.28 4.42
C THR A 73 -1.56 2.27 3.62
N VAL A 74 -1.41 1.07 4.18
CA VAL A 74 -1.03 -0.15 3.45
C VAL A 74 -2.26 -1.03 3.30
N SER A 75 -2.27 -1.84 2.26
CA SER A 75 -3.34 -2.80 1.99
C SER A 75 -2.80 -4.10 1.41
N ARG A 76 -3.59 -5.16 1.50
CA ARG A 76 -3.35 -6.43 0.81
C ARG A 76 -4.68 -6.99 0.32
N TYR A 77 -4.65 -7.70 -0.78
CA TYR A 77 -5.84 -8.32 -1.34
C TYR A 77 -5.50 -9.60 -2.11
N TRP A 78 -6.43 -10.54 -2.07
CA TRP A 78 -6.32 -11.75 -2.85
C TRP A 78 -6.61 -11.45 -4.33
N VAL A 79 -5.65 -11.76 -5.19
CA VAL A 79 -5.91 -11.88 -6.62
C VAL A 79 -6.66 -13.18 -6.90
N CYS A 80 -6.18 -14.28 -6.26
CA CYS A 80 -6.87 -15.56 -6.26
C CYS A 80 -6.51 -16.31 -4.96
N LYS A 81 -7.49 -16.50 -4.08
CA LYS A 81 -7.25 -17.17 -2.79
C LYS A 81 -6.94 -18.66 -2.96
N GLN A 82 -7.59 -19.30 -3.92
CA GLN A 82 -7.41 -20.72 -4.18
C GLN A 82 -5.98 -21.06 -4.63
N THR A 83 -5.35 -20.16 -5.38
CA THR A 83 -3.97 -20.31 -5.84
C THR A 83 -2.95 -19.64 -4.91
N ARG A 84 -3.40 -19.11 -3.77
CA ARG A 84 -2.56 -18.40 -2.78
C ARG A 84 -1.83 -17.18 -3.39
N TRP A 85 -2.50 -16.45 -4.28
CA TRP A 85 -1.95 -15.26 -4.92
C TRP A 85 -2.46 -13.98 -4.28
N MET A 86 -1.57 -13.24 -3.64
CA MET A 86 -1.88 -12.00 -2.92
C MET A 86 -1.01 -10.85 -3.43
N GLU A 87 -1.60 -9.68 -3.54
CA GLU A 87 -0.89 -8.43 -3.86
C GLU A 87 -1.02 -7.42 -2.73
N LEU A 88 0.00 -6.56 -2.65
CA LEU A 88 0.13 -5.50 -1.67
C LEU A 88 -0.08 -4.14 -2.31
N GLY A 89 -0.55 -3.20 -1.52
CA GLY A 89 -0.69 -1.80 -1.90
C GLY A 89 -0.21 -0.86 -0.80
N ILE A 90 0.20 0.34 -1.18
CA ILE A 90 0.53 1.43 -0.29
C ILE A 90 0.10 2.75 -0.91
N CYS A 91 -0.47 3.63 -0.08
CA CYS A 91 -0.71 5.01 -0.46
C CYS A 91 -0.30 5.94 0.69
N ILE A 92 0.61 6.89 0.41
CA ILE A 92 0.93 8.02 1.28
C ILE A 92 0.19 9.23 0.72
N TYR A 93 -0.83 9.71 1.45
CA TYR A 93 -1.77 10.71 0.96
C TYR A 93 -1.19 12.14 0.91
N ASP A 94 -0.36 12.51 1.91
CA ASP A 94 0.30 13.81 1.95
C ASP A 94 1.66 13.74 1.26
N ASN A 95 1.82 14.49 0.17
CA ASN A 95 3.05 14.52 -0.63
C ASN A 95 4.28 15.05 0.12
N LYS A 96 4.08 15.77 1.23
CA LYS A 96 5.18 16.22 2.11
C LYS A 96 5.97 15.05 2.71
N PHE A 97 5.35 13.88 2.81
CA PHE A 97 5.97 12.66 3.31
C PHE A 97 6.57 11.77 2.22
N TRP A 98 6.47 12.18 0.95
CA TRP A 98 7.07 11.42 -0.15
C TRP A 98 8.60 11.55 -0.15
N ASN A 99 9.27 10.53 -0.68
CA ASN A 99 10.74 10.45 -0.75
C ASN A 99 11.49 10.55 0.60
N SER A 100 10.80 10.43 1.72
CA SER A 100 11.34 10.51 3.09
C SER A 100 11.75 9.15 3.68
N GLY A 101 11.59 8.05 2.92
CA GLY A 101 11.85 6.70 3.42
C GLY A 101 10.65 6.02 4.11
N ILE A 102 9.59 6.76 4.43
CA ILE A 102 8.39 6.22 5.11
C ILE A 102 7.79 5.06 4.35
N GLY A 103 7.63 5.18 3.01
CA GLY A 103 7.07 4.12 2.18
C GLY A 103 7.88 2.82 2.26
N LYS A 104 9.21 2.91 2.27
CA LYS A 104 10.07 1.72 2.42
C LYS A 104 9.88 1.07 3.79
N THR A 105 9.96 1.85 4.86
CA THR A 105 9.79 1.33 6.23
C THR A 105 8.42 0.70 6.43
N ALA A 106 7.34 1.34 5.94
CA ALA A 106 6.00 0.81 6.04
C ALA A 106 5.83 -0.52 5.26
N MET A 107 6.35 -0.59 4.04
CA MET A 107 6.26 -1.81 3.22
C MET A 107 7.12 -2.95 3.78
N LEU A 108 8.30 -2.68 4.34
CA LEU A 108 9.09 -3.72 5.04
C LEU A 108 8.28 -4.36 6.16
N GLN A 109 7.65 -3.56 7.02
CA GLN A 109 6.77 -4.05 8.09
C GLN A 109 5.55 -4.79 7.54
N TRP A 110 4.98 -4.34 6.42
CA TRP A 110 3.78 -4.92 5.86
C TRP A 110 4.01 -6.25 5.16
N ILE A 111 5.11 -6.38 4.40
CA ILE A 111 5.54 -7.65 3.78
C ILE A 111 5.77 -8.69 4.87
N ASP A 112 6.56 -8.32 5.88
CA ASP A 112 6.89 -9.20 7.00
C ASP A 112 5.64 -9.69 7.72
N ARG A 113 4.78 -8.77 8.13
CA ARG A 113 3.49 -9.10 8.76
C ARG A 113 2.61 -9.96 7.87
N THR A 114 2.58 -9.71 6.56
CA THR A 114 1.75 -10.49 5.65
C THR A 114 2.22 -11.93 5.55
N PHE A 115 3.53 -12.17 5.47
CA PHE A 115 4.08 -13.52 5.51
C PHE A 115 3.87 -14.22 6.85
N GLN A 116 3.85 -13.48 7.97
CA GLN A 116 3.52 -14.04 9.30
C GLN A 116 2.03 -14.39 9.43
N ASP A 117 1.14 -13.53 8.92
CA ASP A 117 -0.31 -13.76 8.98
C ASP A 117 -0.77 -14.92 8.07
N TYR A 118 -0.02 -15.21 7.00
CA TYR A 118 -0.35 -16.22 5.98
C TYR A 118 0.86 -17.10 5.68
N LEU A 119 1.04 -18.14 6.51
CA LEU A 119 2.19 -19.05 6.42
C LEU A 119 2.24 -19.85 5.11
N GLU A 120 1.10 -20.00 4.45
CA GLU A 120 0.96 -20.71 3.18
C GLU A 120 1.35 -19.91 1.94
N LEU A 121 1.64 -18.60 2.10
CA LEU A 121 2.06 -17.75 0.98
C LEU A 121 3.55 -17.94 0.69
N GLU A 122 3.86 -18.26 -0.55
CA GLU A 122 5.24 -18.32 -1.06
C GLU A 122 5.64 -17.07 -1.87
N HIS A 123 4.66 -16.24 -2.23
CA HIS A 123 4.84 -15.08 -3.09
C HIS A 123 3.96 -13.91 -2.64
N LEU A 124 4.52 -12.71 -2.65
CA LEU A 124 3.79 -11.46 -2.53
C LEU A 124 4.11 -10.56 -3.72
N GLY A 125 3.05 -10.05 -4.35
CA GLY A 125 3.17 -9.16 -5.51
C GLY A 125 2.73 -7.75 -5.22
N LEU A 126 2.99 -6.86 -6.16
CA LEU A 126 2.35 -5.58 -6.33
C LEU A 126 2.21 -5.24 -7.81
N ILE A 127 1.15 -4.54 -8.16
CA ILE A 127 0.94 -4.03 -9.51
C ILE A 127 1.00 -2.50 -9.50
N THR A 128 1.64 -1.95 -10.53
CA THR A 128 1.70 -0.50 -10.76
C THR A 128 1.70 -0.20 -12.27
N TRP A 129 1.89 1.04 -12.62
CA TRP A 129 1.96 1.50 -14.00
C TRP A 129 3.18 2.40 -14.22
N SER A 130 3.62 2.55 -15.47
CA SER A 130 4.84 3.27 -15.81
C SER A 130 4.82 4.78 -15.51
N GLY A 131 3.66 5.35 -15.19
CA GLY A 131 3.51 6.72 -14.68
C GLY A 131 3.76 6.86 -13.17
N ASN A 132 3.78 5.76 -12.41
CA ASN A 132 4.05 5.78 -10.97
C ASN A 132 5.52 5.47 -10.66
N PHE A 133 6.40 6.42 -10.96
CA PHE A 133 7.84 6.29 -10.69
C PHE A 133 8.16 6.04 -9.21
N GLY A 134 7.36 6.62 -8.30
CA GLY A 134 7.52 6.42 -6.86
C GLY A 134 7.37 4.97 -6.45
N MET A 135 6.33 4.30 -6.97
CA MET A 135 6.06 2.89 -6.67
C MET A 135 7.09 1.96 -7.31
N MET A 136 7.51 2.22 -8.54
CA MET A 136 8.57 1.45 -9.19
C MET A 136 9.87 1.50 -8.40
N LYS A 137 10.32 2.72 -8.02
CA LYS A 137 11.52 2.89 -7.18
C LYS A 137 11.37 2.26 -5.79
N LEU A 138 10.16 2.27 -5.23
CA LEU A 138 9.91 1.62 -3.95
C LEU A 138 10.06 0.10 -4.08
N ALA A 139 9.47 -0.52 -5.09
CA ALA A 139 9.60 -1.95 -5.36
C ALA A 139 11.08 -2.38 -5.50
N GLU A 140 11.86 -1.62 -6.26
CA GLU A 140 13.31 -1.85 -6.43
C GLU A 140 14.07 -1.74 -5.09
N LYS A 141 13.75 -0.73 -4.26
CA LYS A 141 14.36 -0.56 -2.92
C LYS A 141 13.98 -1.69 -1.95
N LEU A 142 12.87 -2.36 -2.18
CA LEU A 142 12.40 -3.53 -1.44
C LEU A 142 12.99 -4.84 -2.01
N ARG A 143 13.82 -4.75 -3.06
CA ARG A 143 14.40 -5.88 -3.81
C ARG A 143 13.36 -6.79 -4.46
N MET A 144 12.15 -6.27 -4.72
CA MET A 144 11.16 -6.99 -5.49
C MET A 144 11.60 -7.08 -6.96
N LYS A 145 11.39 -8.24 -7.55
CA LYS A 145 11.74 -8.49 -8.96
C LYS A 145 10.60 -8.02 -9.87
N LYS A 146 10.95 -7.42 -11.00
CA LYS A 146 9.97 -7.13 -12.06
C LYS A 146 9.59 -8.44 -12.73
N GLU A 147 8.34 -8.87 -12.57
CA GLU A 147 7.82 -10.16 -13.05
C GLU A 147 7.03 -10.03 -14.34
N ALA A 148 6.39 -8.88 -14.56
CA ALA A 148 5.67 -8.62 -15.78
C ALA A 148 5.77 -7.16 -16.22
N TYR A 149 5.81 -6.99 -17.53
CA TYR A 149 5.76 -5.73 -18.24
C TYR A 149 4.79 -5.88 -19.42
N ILE A 150 3.67 -5.16 -19.39
CA ILE A 150 2.66 -5.22 -20.42
C ILE A 150 2.54 -3.83 -21.05
N PRO A 151 3.05 -3.62 -22.27
CA PRO A 151 3.14 -2.31 -22.87
C PRO A 151 1.78 -1.79 -23.32
N LYS A 152 1.57 -0.47 -23.17
CA LYS A 152 0.46 0.32 -23.74
C LYS A 152 -0.95 -0.17 -23.38
N VAL A 153 -1.13 -0.72 -22.16
CA VAL A 153 -2.43 -1.21 -21.68
C VAL A 153 -3.11 -0.25 -20.69
N ARG A 154 -2.52 0.91 -20.46
CA ARG A 154 -3.09 1.98 -19.62
C ARG A 154 -3.13 3.28 -20.42
N TYR A 155 -4.32 3.73 -20.78
CA TYR A 155 -4.50 5.00 -21.48
C TYR A 155 -4.97 6.07 -20.50
N TYR A 156 -4.24 7.18 -20.42
CA TYR A 156 -4.58 8.28 -19.53
C TYR A 156 -4.11 9.62 -20.14
N GLN A 157 -5.00 10.59 -20.20
CA GLN A 157 -4.74 11.96 -20.70
C GLN A 157 -3.98 11.99 -22.05
N GLY A 158 -4.42 11.18 -23.00
CA GLY A 158 -3.84 11.17 -24.36
C GLY A 158 -2.57 10.33 -24.50
N VAL A 159 -2.07 9.70 -23.42
CA VAL A 159 -0.82 8.93 -23.40
C VAL A 159 -1.08 7.47 -23.04
N TYR A 160 -0.37 6.56 -23.71
CA TYR A 160 -0.34 5.15 -23.34
C TYR A 160 0.79 4.89 -22.36
N TYR A 161 0.46 4.20 -21.28
CA TYR A 161 1.36 3.73 -20.26
C TYR A 161 1.32 2.20 -20.15
N ASP A 162 2.30 1.64 -19.48
CA ASP A 162 2.48 0.22 -19.33
C ASP A 162 1.98 -0.26 -17.96
N SER A 163 1.54 -1.50 -17.87
CA SER A 163 1.28 -2.18 -16.61
C SER A 163 2.53 -2.95 -16.19
N ILE A 164 2.92 -2.82 -14.93
CA ILE A 164 4.14 -3.41 -14.40
C ILE A 164 3.80 -4.17 -13.13
N LYS A 165 4.30 -5.42 -13.03
CA LYS A 165 4.19 -6.24 -11.83
C LYS A 165 5.56 -6.47 -11.22
N TYR A 166 5.61 -6.41 -9.91
CA TYR A 166 6.75 -6.78 -9.10
C TYR A 166 6.34 -7.85 -8.11
N GLY A 167 7.27 -8.72 -7.74
CA GLY A 167 7.05 -9.76 -6.75
C GLY A 167 8.29 -10.07 -5.94
N ILE A 168 8.07 -10.72 -4.80
CA ILE A 168 9.11 -11.23 -3.93
C ILE A 168 8.69 -12.61 -3.40
N LEU A 169 9.59 -13.57 -3.44
CA LEU A 169 9.38 -14.89 -2.85
C LEU A 169 9.62 -14.85 -1.34
N ARG A 170 8.92 -15.72 -0.60
CA ARG A 170 9.13 -15.88 0.83
C ARG A 170 10.59 -16.19 1.16
N GLU A 171 11.19 -17.16 0.47
CA GLU A 171 12.59 -17.55 0.68
C GLU A 171 13.54 -16.36 0.50
N GLU A 172 13.36 -15.54 -0.54
CA GLU A 172 14.17 -14.35 -0.80
C GLU A 172 14.00 -13.29 0.31
N TRP A 173 12.77 -13.17 0.84
CA TRP A 173 12.47 -12.27 1.94
C TRP A 173 13.15 -12.72 3.23
N GLU A 174 13.05 -13.99 3.56
CA GLU A 174 13.63 -14.59 4.77
C GLU A 174 15.16 -14.56 4.75
N GLU A 175 15.80 -14.86 3.62
CA GLU A 175 17.25 -14.72 3.43
C GLU A 175 17.74 -13.29 3.67
N THR A 176 16.98 -12.30 3.21
CA THR A 176 17.40 -10.89 3.28
C THR A 176 17.08 -10.27 4.65
N ASN A 177 15.97 -10.65 5.29
CA ASN A 177 15.42 -10.00 6.48
C ASN A 177 15.33 -10.93 7.70
N GLY A 178 15.43 -12.26 7.53
CA GLY A 178 15.29 -13.26 8.58
C GLY A 178 16.34 -13.20 9.69
N HIS A 179 17.50 -12.56 9.42
CA HIS A 179 18.53 -12.35 10.45
C HIS A 179 18.13 -11.33 11.54
N HIS A 180 17.06 -10.55 11.35
CA HIS A 180 16.58 -9.62 12.38
C HIS A 180 15.70 -10.27 13.47
N TYR A 181 15.21 -11.50 13.27
CA TYR A 181 14.33 -12.18 14.23
C TYR A 181 15.02 -13.08 15.22
N GLN A 182 16.24 -13.55 14.96
CA GLN A 182 16.98 -14.40 15.90
C GLN A 182 17.66 -13.62 17.04
N SER A 183 17.75 -12.32 16.98
CA SER A 183 18.46 -11.49 17.98
C SER A 183 17.60 -11.02 19.15
N ASN A 184 16.27 -11.15 19.10
CA ASN A 184 15.37 -10.67 20.16
C ASN A 184 14.71 -11.79 21.01
N GLY A 185 15.14 -13.03 20.86
CA GLY A 185 14.58 -14.22 21.54
C GLY A 185 15.37 -14.75 22.72
N ASN A 186 16.48 -14.12 23.12
CA ASN A 186 17.27 -14.52 24.28
C ASN A 186 17.60 -13.29 25.13
N SER A 187 16.71 -12.95 26.04
CA SER A 187 17.01 -12.24 27.30
C SER A 187 15.88 -12.43 28.28
#